data_ce34f75dc979d583f94075809aea6d6f
#
_entry.id   ce34f75dc979d583f94075809aea6d6f
#
_cell.length_a   1.000
_cell.length_b   1.000
_cell.length_c   1.000
_cell.angle_alpha   90.00
_cell.angle_beta   90.00
_cell.angle_gamma   90.00
#
_symmetry.space_group_name_H-M   'P 1'
#
loop_
_entity.id
_entity.type
_entity.pdbx_description
1 polymer ?
#
loop_
_entity_poly.entity_id
_entity_poly.type
_entity_poly.pdbx_seq_one_letter_code
_entity_poly.pdbx_strand_id
1 'polypeptide(L)'
;VKLRGVKNTFSSNEVYNIADIALNFAVAGDAETSLDCVIENNSFHDVILNGKDMAAVYGGRDARCQGLIIRNNHFYNLGNNDASYPNFAGSAVYMDDGLSGATITGNIFGPGASGNYIEAIKINCGHDNVITNNLFIDMPCALYAYIDSNFETRMTSDSGYGTADTLKQVWNNERYTERWPWMAAAREGATDFYIQNTFENNILIYTDASPRGSEKGESN
;
A
#
# COMPACT_ATOMS: atom_id res chain seq x y z
N VAL A 1 8.27 -2.38 -12.78
CA VAL A 1 8.49 -0.92 -12.98
C VAL A 1 8.93 -0.30 -11.67
N LYS A 2 9.84 0.69 -11.72
CA LYS A 2 10.14 1.58 -10.60
C LYS A 2 9.67 2.99 -10.95
N LEU A 3 8.76 3.55 -10.15
CA LEU A 3 8.33 4.94 -10.25
C LEU A 3 9.10 5.73 -9.19
N ARG A 4 9.87 6.73 -9.60
CA ARG A 4 10.66 7.60 -8.72
C ARG A 4 10.61 9.04 -9.22
N GLY A 5 10.98 9.96 -8.33
CA GLY A 5 11.03 11.39 -8.63
C GLY A 5 9.80 12.14 -8.16
N VAL A 6 9.62 13.36 -8.68
CA VAL A 6 8.58 14.28 -8.23
C VAL A 6 7.58 14.49 -9.37
N LYS A 7 6.29 14.32 -9.05
CA LYS A 7 5.16 14.55 -9.97
C LYS A 7 5.22 13.72 -11.26
N ASN A 8 5.80 12.54 -11.18
CA ASN A 8 5.77 11.60 -12.30
C ASN A 8 4.44 10.86 -12.35
N THR A 9 3.98 10.57 -13.56
CA THR A 9 2.74 9.85 -13.80
C THR A 9 3.02 8.54 -14.52
N PHE A 10 2.44 7.46 -14.00
CA PHE A 10 2.36 6.17 -14.67
C PHE A 10 0.90 5.92 -15.04
N SER A 11 0.58 6.03 -16.33
CA SER A 11 -0.81 6.03 -16.78
C SER A 11 -1.07 5.26 -18.05
N SER A 12 -2.28 4.72 -18.17
CA SER A 12 -2.83 4.08 -19.38
C SER A 12 -2.00 2.90 -19.86
N ASN A 13 -1.49 2.10 -18.91
CA ASN A 13 -0.72 0.89 -19.20
C ASN A 13 -1.52 -0.37 -18.84
N GLU A 14 -1.21 -1.45 -19.53
CA GLU A 14 -1.57 -2.80 -19.16
C GLU A 14 -0.32 -3.53 -18.65
N VAL A 15 -0.37 -4.07 -17.44
CA VAL A 15 0.75 -4.72 -16.75
C VAL A 15 0.33 -6.11 -16.31
N TYR A 16 0.95 -7.14 -16.86
CA TYR A 16 0.55 -8.52 -16.63
C TYR A 16 1.70 -9.52 -16.74
N ASN A 17 1.45 -10.77 -16.33
CA ASN A 17 2.44 -11.86 -16.32
C ASN A 17 3.70 -11.53 -15.50
N ILE A 18 3.52 -10.95 -14.34
CA ILE A 18 4.61 -10.56 -13.44
C ILE A 18 4.69 -11.53 -12.26
N ALA A 19 5.87 -12.10 -12.07
CA ALA A 19 6.12 -13.05 -10.98
C ALA A 19 5.96 -12.39 -9.59
N ASP A 20 6.43 -11.16 -9.45
CA ASP A 20 6.51 -10.44 -8.18
C ASP A 20 5.75 -9.08 -8.24
N ILE A 21 6.41 -8.01 -7.78
CA ILE A 21 5.88 -6.65 -7.75
C ILE A 21 5.84 -6.07 -9.16
N ALA A 22 4.67 -5.66 -9.62
CA ALA A 22 4.53 -5.06 -10.95
C ALA A 22 5.04 -3.61 -10.98
N LEU A 23 4.67 -2.79 -9.98
CA LEU A 23 5.14 -1.42 -9.83
C LEU A 23 5.58 -1.15 -8.40
N ASN A 24 6.81 -0.70 -8.24
CA ASN A 24 7.38 -0.27 -6.97
C ASN A 24 7.55 1.26 -6.98
N PHE A 25 6.99 1.95 -5.97
CA PHE A 25 7.00 3.41 -5.90
C PHE A 25 7.83 3.98 -4.75
N ALA A 26 8.16 3.19 -3.74
CA ALA A 26 9.00 3.63 -2.63
C ALA A 26 9.72 2.44 -2.00
N VAL A 27 11.01 2.58 -1.75
CA VAL A 27 11.79 1.61 -0.96
C VAL A 27 12.88 2.37 -0.21
N ALA A 28 13.03 2.06 1.07
CA ALA A 28 14.15 2.56 1.86
C ALA A 28 15.50 2.19 1.23
N GLY A 29 16.44 3.11 1.27
CA GLY A 29 17.76 2.93 0.68
C GLY A 29 17.88 3.37 -0.79
N ASP A 30 16.76 3.59 -1.49
CA ASP A 30 16.80 4.25 -2.80
C ASP A 30 17.20 5.73 -2.61
N ALA A 31 18.05 6.24 -3.49
CA ALA A 31 18.47 7.65 -3.48
C ALA A 31 17.29 8.59 -3.74
N GLU A 32 16.30 8.13 -4.50
CA GLU A 32 15.12 8.88 -4.90
C GLU A 32 13.84 8.27 -4.32
N THR A 33 12.86 9.12 -4.07
CA THR A 33 11.51 8.75 -3.61
C THR A 33 10.47 9.15 -4.63
N SER A 34 9.22 8.76 -4.43
CA SER A 34 8.06 9.22 -5.22
C SER A 34 7.29 10.27 -4.43
N LEU A 35 7.45 11.53 -4.82
CA LEU A 35 6.74 12.66 -4.22
C LEU A 35 5.69 13.20 -5.20
N ASP A 36 4.43 13.30 -4.76
CA ASP A 36 3.31 13.77 -5.59
C ASP A 36 3.15 13.00 -6.91
N CYS A 37 3.53 11.73 -6.94
CA CYS A 37 3.40 10.89 -8.12
C CYS A 37 1.98 10.38 -8.30
N VAL A 38 1.62 10.03 -9.53
CA VAL A 38 0.28 9.53 -9.90
C VAL A 38 0.39 8.19 -10.61
N ILE A 39 -0.42 7.22 -10.19
CA ILE A 39 -0.61 5.92 -10.85
C ILE A 39 -2.08 5.87 -11.25
N GLU A 40 -2.38 6.00 -12.55
CA GLU A 40 -3.78 6.15 -12.97
C GLU A 40 -4.12 5.45 -14.29
N ASN A 41 -5.39 5.04 -14.41
CA ASN A 41 -5.94 4.49 -15.64
C ASN A 41 -5.17 3.26 -16.14
N ASN A 42 -4.56 2.48 -15.25
CA ASN A 42 -3.83 1.26 -15.61
C ASN A 42 -4.68 0.02 -15.34
N SER A 43 -4.34 -1.06 -16.03
CA SER A 43 -4.82 -2.41 -15.77
C SER A 43 -3.68 -3.26 -15.22
N PHE A 44 -3.85 -3.85 -14.04
CA PHE A 44 -2.91 -4.78 -13.42
C PHE A 44 -3.60 -6.13 -13.25
N HIS A 45 -3.09 -7.15 -13.92
CA HIS A 45 -3.66 -8.50 -13.82
C HIS A 45 -2.60 -9.59 -14.04
N ASP A 46 -2.90 -10.79 -13.58
CA ASP A 46 -1.95 -11.90 -13.65
C ASP A 46 -0.57 -11.49 -13.10
N VAL A 47 -0.57 -10.84 -11.95
CA VAL A 47 0.64 -10.40 -11.25
C VAL A 47 0.74 -11.03 -9.87
N ILE A 48 1.90 -11.01 -9.25
CA ILE A 48 2.24 -11.67 -7.99
C ILE A 48 2.14 -13.20 -8.15
N LEU A 49 2.65 -13.74 -9.25
CA LEU A 49 2.45 -15.17 -9.56
C LEU A 49 3.30 -16.11 -8.69
N ASN A 50 4.42 -15.65 -8.11
CA ASN A 50 5.36 -16.49 -7.37
C ASN A 50 5.77 -15.93 -6.00
N GLY A 51 5.22 -14.78 -5.59
CA GLY A 51 5.66 -14.07 -4.40
C GLY A 51 4.77 -14.28 -3.17
N LYS A 52 5.35 -14.00 -1.99
CA LYS A 52 4.63 -13.79 -0.74
C LYS A 52 4.94 -12.40 -0.23
N ASP A 53 3.99 -11.80 0.51
CA ASP A 53 4.15 -10.47 1.11
C ASP A 53 4.52 -9.39 0.07
N MET A 54 3.80 -9.40 -1.04
CA MET A 54 4.02 -8.56 -2.21
C MET A 54 2.72 -7.91 -2.69
N ALA A 55 2.83 -7.00 -3.64
CA ALA A 55 1.66 -6.36 -4.23
C ALA A 55 1.85 -6.04 -5.71
N ALA A 56 0.74 -5.84 -6.43
CA ALA A 56 0.82 -5.30 -7.78
C ALA A 56 1.45 -3.89 -7.76
N VAL A 57 1.03 -3.04 -6.82
CA VAL A 57 1.60 -1.72 -6.56
C VAL A 57 2.11 -1.68 -5.12
N TYR A 58 3.42 -1.60 -4.96
CA TYR A 58 4.11 -1.74 -3.67
C TYR A 58 5.01 -0.56 -3.35
N GLY A 59 5.02 -0.15 -2.09
CA GLY A 59 6.04 0.72 -1.53
C GLY A 59 6.18 0.52 -0.03
N GLY A 60 7.38 0.79 0.49
CA GLY A 60 7.64 0.63 1.93
C GLY A 60 8.84 1.41 2.43
N ARG A 61 8.82 1.73 3.72
CA ARG A 61 9.97 2.25 4.50
C ARG A 61 10.52 3.60 4.05
N ASP A 62 9.75 4.41 3.36
CA ASP A 62 10.23 5.70 2.88
C ASP A 62 9.27 6.84 3.25
N ALA A 63 9.54 7.51 4.36
CA ALA A 63 8.74 8.64 4.83
C ALA A 63 8.80 9.87 3.90
N ARG A 64 9.74 9.93 2.96
CA ARG A 64 9.82 10.99 1.94
C ARG A 64 8.75 10.83 0.85
N CYS A 65 8.22 9.60 0.69
CA CYS A 65 7.15 9.31 -0.26
C CYS A 65 5.82 9.82 0.31
N GLN A 66 5.37 10.94 -0.21
CA GLN A 66 4.14 11.59 0.22
C GLN A 66 3.32 12.08 -0.98
N GLY A 67 2.02 12.24 -0.78
CA GLY A 67 1.14 12.77 -1.81
C GLY A 67 0.94 11.86 -3.02
N LEU A 68 1.18 10.55 -2.85
CA LEU A 68 0.92 9.56 -3.90
C LEU A 68 -0.58 9.47 -4.19
N ILE A 69 -0.93 9.44 -5.46
CA ILE A 69 -2.32 9.24 -5.91
C ILE A 69 -2.38 7.96 -6.73
N ILE A 70 -3.22 7.02 -6.31
CA ILE A 70 -3.54 5.78 -7.05
C ILE A 70 -5.01 5.85 -7.43
N ARG A 71 -5.32 6.10 -8.72
CA ARG A 71 -6.71 6.32 -9.12
C ARG A 71 -7.09 5.69 -10.44
N ASN A 72 -8.38 5.31 -10.53
CA ASN A 72 -8.98 4.82 -11.77
C ASN A 72 -8.24 3.62 -12.38
N ASN A 73 -7.57 2.81 -11.55
CA ASN A 73 -6.93 1.58 -12.01
C ASN A 73 -7.88 0.39 -11.84
N HIS A 74 -7.64 -0.66 -12.61
CA HIS A 74 -8.31 -1.94 -12.47
C HIS A 74 -7.29 -3.01 -12.06
N PHE A 75 -7.54 -3.66 -10.93
CA PHE A 75 -6.75 -4.74 -10.37
C PHE A 75 -7.59 -6.01 -10.35
N TYR A 76 -7.20 -7.04 -11.08
CA TYR A 76 -7.95 -8.30 -11.13
C TYR A 76 -7.04 -9.51 -11.36
N ASN A 77 -7.56 -10.69 -11.08
CA ASN A 77 -6.83 -11.95 -11.28
C ASN A 77 -5.41 -11.93 -10.71
N LEU A 78 -5.28 -11.41 -9.47
CA LEU A 78 -3.99 -11.30 -8.78
C LEU A 78 -3.68 -12.61 -8.07
N GLY A 79 -2.40 -12.97 -8.02
CA GLY A 79 -1.91 -14.14 -7.32
C GLY A 79 -1.83 -15.39 -8.19
N ASN A 80 -1.45 -16.49 -7.56
CA ASN A 80 -1.27 -17.77 -8.21
C ASN A 80 -2.37 -18.74 -7.83
N ASN A 81 -3.02 -19.36 -8.81
CA ASN A 81 -4.04 -20.39 -8.62
C ASN A 81 -3.46 -21.78 -8.32
N ASP A 82 -2.14 -21.91 -8.21
CA ASP A 82 -1.50 -23.20 -7.96
C ASP A 82 -1.69 -23.63 -6.49
N ALA A 83 -2.37 -24.75 -6.29
CA ALA A 83 -2.58 -25.35 -4.96
C ALA A 83 -1.28 -25.73 -4.22
N SER A 84 -0.14 -25.76 -4.91
CA SER A 84 1.18 -25.97 -4.29
C SER A 84 1.67 -24.74 -3.49
N TYR A 85 0.98 -23.60 -3.60
CA TYR A 85 1.24 -22.39 -2.81
C TYR A 85 0.09 -22.08 -1.82
N PRO A 86 -0.21 -22.97 -0.86
CA PRO A 86 -1.41 -22.87 -0.01
C PRO A 86 -1.41 -21.67 0.97
N ASN A 87 -0.29 -20.97 1.11
CA ASN A 87 -0.13 -19.81 2.00
C ASN A 87 0.22 -18.55 1.21
N PHE A 88 -0.27 -18.43 0.01
CA PHE A 88 -0.08 -17.23 -0.78
C PHE A 88 -0.78 -16.05 -0.10
N ALA A 89 -0.06 -14.97 0.13
CA ALA A 89 -0.58 -13.71 0.63
C ALA A 89 -0.01 -12.57 -0.22
N GLY A 90 -0.87 -11.79 -0.82
CA GLY A 90 -0.49 -10.65 -1.64
C GLY A 90 -1.58 -9.61 -1.62
N SER A 91 -1.29 -8.44 -2.16
CA SER A 91 -2.22 -7.32 -2.19
C SER A 91 -2.26 -6.65 -3.56
N ALA A 92 -3.35 -6.00 -3.91
CA ALA A 92 -3.34 -5.15 -5.10
C ALA A 92 -2.49 -3.90 -4.85
N VAL A 93 -2.69 -3.25 -3.71
CA VAL A 93 -1.88 -2.11 -3.25
C VAL A 93 -1.36 -2.40 -1.86
N TYR A 94 -0.06 -2.24 -1.65
CA TYR A 94 0.56 -2.41 -0.34
C TYR A 94 1.39 -1.19 0.06
N MET A 95 0.90 -0.51 1.09
CA MET A 95 1.58 0.58 1.78
C MET A 95 2.28 0.00 3.00
N ASP A 96 3.56 -0.34 2.85
CA ASP A 96 4.29 -1.11 3.84
C ASP A 96 5.15 -0.24 4.76
N ASP A 97 5.37 -0.73 5.99
CA ASP A 97 6.29 -0.18 6.99
C ASP A 97 6.21 1.35 7.15
N GLY A 98 4.99 1.85 7.43
CA GLY A 98 4.77 3.25 7.77
C GLY A 98 4.58 4.19 6.57
N LEU A 99 4.40 3.68 5.36
CA LEU A 99 4.03 4.53 4.22
C LEU A 99 2.68 5.21 4.44
N SER A 100 2.67 6.51 4.26
CA SER A 100 1.56 7.38 4.66
C SER A 100 1.26 8.44 3.62
N GLY A 101 0.09 9.09 3.74
CA GLY A 101 -0.26 10.25 2.93
C GLY A 101 -0.66 9.94 1.49
N ALA A 102 -1.09 8.71 1.19
CA ALA A 102 -1.57 8.33 -0.13
C ALA A 102 -3.08 8.54 -0.28
N THR A 103 -3.52 8.86 -1.49
CA THR A 103 -4.93 8.85 -1.90
C THR A 103 -5.18 7.72 -2.88
N ILE A 104 -6.06 6.77 -2.51
CA ILE A 104 -6.45 5.62 -3.31
C ILE A 104 -7.93 5.78 -3.65
N THR A 105 -8.26 6.15 -4.89
CA THR A 105 -9.63 6.56 -5.24
C THR A 105 -10.06 6.13 -6.63
N GLY A 106 -11.34 5.80 -6.79
CA GLY A 106 -11.92 5.47 -8.09
C GLY A 106 -11.39 4.19 -8.73
N ASN A 107 -10.69 3.33 -7.96
CA ASN A 107 -10.16 2.08 -8.49
C ASN A 107 -11.22 0.98 -8.45
N ILE A 108 -11.03 -0.02 -9.31
CA ILE A 108 -11.77 -1.28 -9.29
C ILE A 108 -10.80 -2.37 -8.83
N PHE A 109 -11.14 -3.04 -7.75
CA PHE A 109 -10.42 -4.18 -7.22
C PHE A 109 -11.26 -5.45 -7.39
N GLY A 110 -10.75 -6.42 -8.12
CA GLY A 110 -11.40 -7.71 -8.31
C GLY A 110 -11.96 -7.95 -9.71
N PRO A 111 -12.47 -9.17 -9.92
CA PRO A 111 -12.40 -10.27 -8.96
C PRO A 111 -10.97 -10.72 -8.69
N GLY A 112 -10.71 -11.19 -7.46
CA GLY A 112 -9.45 -11.83 -7.12
C GLY A 112 -9.30 -13.20 -7.81
N ALA A 113 -8.08 -13.71 -7.90
CA ALA A 113 -7.85 -15.06 -8.38
C ALA A 113 -8.48 -16.09 -7.42
N SER A 114 -9.13 -17.10 -7.96
CA SER A 114 -9.79 -18.12 -7.14
C SER A 114 -8.77 -18.94 -6.35
N GLY A 115 -8.99 -19.09 -5.03
CA GLY A 115 -8.19 -19.95 -4.17
C GLY A 115 -7.08 -19.28 -3.36
N ASN A 116 -6.76 -18.03 -3.63
CA ASN A 116 -5.75 -17.28 -2.89
C ASN A 116 -6.38 -16.22 -1.99
N TYR A 117 -5.72 -15.95 -0.86
CA TYR A 117 -6.05 -14.81 -0.02
C TYR A 117 -5.31 -13.58 -0.53
N ILE A 118 -6.06 -12.68 -1.16
CA ILE A 118 -5.54 -11.41 -1.68
C ILE A 118 -6.30 -10.28 -1.02
N GLU A 119 -5.57 -9.40 -0.34
CA GLU A 119 -6.14 -8.12 0.09
C GLU A 119 -6.19 -7.15 -1.09
N ALA A 120 -7.24 -6.36 -1.20
CA ALA A 120 -7.24 -5.29 -2.17
C ALA A 120 -6.24 -4.21 -1.76
N ILE A 121 -6.31 -3.76 -0.51
CA ILE A 121 -5.40 -2.74 0.04
C ILE A 121 -4.86 -3.25 1.37
N LYS A 122 -3.54 -3.25 1.51
CA LYS A 122 -2.84 -3.55 2.76
C LYS A 122 -2.07 -2.34 3.23
N ILE A 123 -2.21 -1.99 4.50
CA ILE A 123 -1.50 -0.90 5.16
C ILE A 123 -0.82 -1.46 6.41
N ASN A 124 0.51 -1.50 6.41
CA ASN A 124 1.31 -1.83 7.56
C ASN A 124 1.84 -0.56 8.22
N CYS A 125 1.26 -0.19 9.35
CA CYS A 125 1.71 0.94 10.15
C CYS A 125 1.63 2.32 9.45
N GLY A 126 0.97 2.42 8.32
CA GLY A 126 0.77 3.69 7.60
C GLY A 126 -0.41 4.48 8.17
N HIS A 127 -0.36 5.80 8.01
CA HIS A 127 -1.38 6.73 8.48
C HIS A 127 -1.69 7.80 7.41
N ASP A 128 -2.72 8.60 7.65
CA ASP A 128 -3.14 9.68 6.72
C ASP A 128 -3.39 9.20 5.28
N ASN A 129 -3.69 7.90 5.10
CA ASN A 129 -4.09 7.39 3.80
C ASN A 129 -5.61 7.56 3.63
N VAL A 130 -6.03 8.02 2.46
CA VAL A 130 -7.44 8.23 2.12
C VAL A 130 -7.86 7.23 1.06
N ILE A 131 -8.74 6.30 1.43
CA ILE A 131 -9.28 5.25 0.57
C ILE A 131 -10.76 5.54 0.33
N THR A 132 -11.09 6.06 -0.85
CA THR A 132 -12.45 6.54 -1.11
C THR A 132 -12.91 6.26 -2.55
N ASN A 133 -14.23 6.11 -2.72
CA ASN A 133 -14.85 5.94 -4.03
C ASN A 133 -14.32 4.74 -4.84
N ASN A 134 -13.83 3.70 -4.20
CA ASN A 134 -13.38 2.49 -4.87
C ASN A 134 -14.52 1.44 -4.94
N LEU A 135 -14.39 0.55 -5.91
CA LEU A 135 -15.26 -0.61 -6.08
C LEU A 135 -14.47 -1.88 -5.80
N PHE A 136 -14.94 -2.69 -4.86
CA PHE A 136 -14.37 -3.99 -4.50
C PHE A 136 -15.34 -5.09 -4.91
N ILE A 137 -14.92 -5.99 -5.78
CA ILE A 137 -15.74 -7.09 -6.32
C ILE A 137 -15.09 -8.41 -5.95
N ASP A 138 -15.78 -9.23 -5.18
CA ASP A 138 -15.33 -10.57 -4.77
C ASP A 138 -13.89 -10.62 -4.25
N MET A 139 -13.45 -9.54 -3.57
CA MET A 139 -12.17 -9.49 -2.90
C MET A 139 -12.28 -10.13 -1.51
N PRO A 140 -11.40 -11.08 -1.15
CA PRO A 140 -11.41 -11.71 0.18
C PRO A 140 -11.31 -10.69 1.32
N CYS A 141 -10.54 -9.63 1.12
CA CYS A 141 -10.39 -8.53 2.06
C CYS A 141 -10.25 -7.21 1.30
N ALA A 142 -11.14 -6.25 1.54
CA ALA A 142 -11.08 -4.95 0.89
C ALA A 142 -9.96 -4.07 1.46
N LEU A 143 -9.81 -4.07 2.79
CA LEU A 143 -8.77 -3.34 3.50
C LEU A 143 -8.24 -4.17 4.66
N TYR A 144 -6.93 -4.35 4.71
CA TYR A 144 -6.22 -4.88 5.85
C TYR A 144 -5.22 -3.84 6.37
N ALA A 145 -5.59 -3.16 7.44
CA ALA A 145 -4.75 -2.14 8.07
C ALA A 145 -4.40 -2.59 9.49
N TYR A 146 -3.12 -2.57 9.84
CA TYR A 146 -2.64 -2.98 11.16
C TYR A 146 -1.41 -2.20 11.59
N ILE A 147 -1.13 -2.24 12.88
CA ILE A 147 0.08 -1.69 13.49
C ILE A 147 0.93 -2.85 14.00
N ASP A 148 2.13 -2.97 13.47
CA ASP A 148 3.13 -3.90 13.99
C ASP A 148 3.60 -3.43 15.37
N SER A 149 3.71 -4.34 16.33
CA SER A 149 4.16 -4.06 17.70
C SER A 149 5.56 -3.41 17.78
N ASN A 150 6.37 -3.53 16.74
CA ASN A 150 7.70 -2.93 16.67
C ASN A 150 7.72 -1.60 15.92
N PHE A 151 6.57 -1.08 15.51
CA PHE A 151 6.50 0.08 14.63
C PHE A 151 7.15 1.32 15.25
N GLU A 152 6.83 1.61 16.51
CA GLU A 152 7.40 2.76 17.23
C GLU A 152 8.94 2.70 17.23
N THR A 153 9.49 1.51 17.48
CA THR A 153 10.95 1.28 17.41
C THR A 153 11.49 1.52 16.00
N ARG A 154 10.76 1.09 14.96
CA ARG A 154 11.18 1.29 13.56
C ARG A 154 11.15 2.75 13.12
N MET A 155 10.23 3.54 13.67
CA MET A 155 10.10 4.97 13.34
C MET A 155 11.10 5.85 14.11
N THR A 156 11.56 5.40 15.29
CA THR A 156 12.37 6.23 16.19
C THR A 156 13.84 5.80 16.29
N SER A 157 14.14 4.55 16.02
CA SER A 157 15.50 4.01 16.15
C SER A 157 16.23 3.91 14.81
N ASP A 158 17.55 4.04 14.86
CA ASP A 158 18.48 3.78 13.73
C ASP A 158 18.60 2.27 13.44
N SER A 159 17.51 1.53 13.54
CA SER A 159 17.48 0.07 13.49
C SER A 159 17.62 -0.54 12.09
N GLY A 160 17.96 0.26 11.08
CA GLY A 160 18.24 -0.22 9.73
C GLY A 160 17.01 -0.52 8.87
N TYR A 161 15.80 -0.18 9.35
CA TYR A 161 14.57 -0.35 8.57
C TYR A 161 14.28 0.81 7.60
N GLY A 162 15.09 1.84 7.62
CA GLY A 162 15.05 2.92 6.65
C GLY A 162 13.97 3.98 6.86
N THR A 163 12.86 3.69 7.54
CA THR A 163 11.77 4.67 7.72
C THR A 163 12.21 5.83 8.60
N ALA A 164 12.84 5.57 9.74
CA ALA A 164 13.40 6.60 10.62
C ALA A 164 14.45 7.45 9.90
N ASP A 165 15.35 6.82 9.14
CA ASP A 165 16.40 7.53 8.41
C ASP A 165 15.83 8.43 7.32
N THR A 166 14.82 7.97 6.60
CA THR A 166 14.15 8.77 5.55
C THR A 166 13.33 9.90 6.15
N LEU A 167 12.70 9.69 7.31
CA LEU A 167 11.98 10.72 8.04
C LEU A 167 12.94 11.84 8.51
N LYS A 168 14.10 11.49 9.07
CA LYS A 168 15.13 12.45 9.48
C LYS A 168 15.63 13.34 8.35
N GLN A 169 15.58 12.87 7.10
CA GLN A 169 15.96 13.65 5.93
C GLN A 169 14.96 14.77 5.60
N VAL A 170 13.69 14.62 5.99
CA VAL A 170 12.62 15.55 5.59
C VAL A 170 11.98 16.31 6.73
N TRP A 171 12.05 15.87 7.97
CA TRP A 171 11.37 16.51 9.12
C TRP A 171 11.87 17.92 9.47
N ASN A 172 13.04 18.34 8.98
CA ASN A 172 13.55 19.71 9.06
C ASN A 172 13.31 20.52 7.78
N ASN A 173 12.68 19.92 6.78
CA ASN A 173 12.41 20.59 5.52
C ASN A 173 11.03 21.26 5.59
N GLU A 174 10.99 22.59 5.61
CA GLU A 174 9.74 23.38 5.73
C GLU A 174 8.71 22.99 4.67
N ARG A 175 9.12 22.68 3.41
CA ARG A 175 8.20 22.27 2.36
C ARG A 175 7.48 20.96 2.67
N TYR A 176 8.13 20.08 3.44
CA TYR A 176 7.51 18.85 3.92
C TYR A 176 6.64 19.11 5.13
N THR A 177 7.17 19.80 6.14
CA THR A 177 6.46 19.98 7.41
C THR A 177 5.26 20.92 7.32
N GLU A 178 5.23 21.87 6.37
CA GLU A 178 4.05 22.67 6.06
C GLU A 178 2.91 21.85 5.44
N ARG A 179 3.24 20.92 4.55
CA ARG A 179 2.24 20.05 3.88
C ARG A 179 1.84 18.84 4.72
N TRP A 180 2.78 18.30 5.49
CA TRP A 180 2.60 17.13 6.34
C TRP A 180 3.08 17.43 7.76
N PRO A 181 2.25 18.12 8.56
CA PRO A 181 2.62 18.60 9.90
C PRO A 181 3.02 17.49 10.88
N TRP A 182 2.56 16.25 10.66
CA TRP A 182 2.95 15.11 11.46
C TRP A 182 4.47 14.88 11.49
N MET A 183 5.18 15.26 10.43
CA MET A 183 6.65 15.14 10.39
C MET A 183 7.35 16.04 11.40
N ALA A 184 6.81 17.25 11.60
CA ALA A 184 7.31 18.15 12.63
C ALA A 184 6.96 17.60 14.03
N ALA A 185 5.76 17.06 14.22
CA ALA A 185 5.35 16.44 15.47
C ALA A 185 6.22 15.21 15.81
N ALA A 186 6.51 14.36 14.82
CA ALA A 186 7.41 13.22 14.98
C ALA A 186 8.82 13.63 15.42
N ARG A 187 9.35 14.72 14.89
CA ARG A 187 10.64 15.29 15.32
C ARG A 187 10.64 15.66 16.80
N GLU A 188 9.51 16.16 17.31
CA GLU A 188 9.34 16.52 18.72
C GLU A 188 8.95 15.32 19.61
N GLY A 189 8.95 14.11 19.05
CA GLY A 189 8.71 12.86 19.79
C GLY A 189 7.23 12.45 19.88
N ALA A 190 6.34 13.06 19.11
CA ALA A 190 4.94 12.61 19.06
C ALA A 190 4.86 11.22 18.42
N THR A 191 3.96 10.38 18.93
CA THR A 191 3.72 9.01 18.47
C THR A 191 2.24 8.72 18.18
N ASP A 192 1.36 9.68 18.37
CA ASP A 192 -0.09 9.52 18.30
C ASP A 192 -0.71 9.67 16.90
N PHE A 193 0.11 9.98 15.87
CA PHE A 193 -0.34 10.12 14.49
C PHE A 193 -0.46 8.80 13.71
N TYR A 194 -0.09 7.68 14.29
CA TYR A 194 0.08 6.40 13.59
C TYR A 194 -1.21 5.67 13.17
N ILE A 195 -2.39 6.18 13.49
CA ILE A 195 -3.62 5.37 13.44
C ILE A 195 -4.69 5.93 12.50
N GLN A 196 -4.49 7.09 11.90
CA GLN A 196 -5.55 7.77 11.16
C GLN A 196 -5.51 7.43 9.68
N ASN A 197 -6.33 6.48 9.25
CA ASN A 197 -6.62 6.24 7.85
C ASN A 197 -8.12 6.43 7.61
N THR A 198 -8.48 6.95 6.44
CA THR A 198 -9.87 7.17 6.04
C THR A 198 -10.29 6.08 5.05
N PHE A 199 -11.39 5.38 5.33
CA PHE A 199 -12.02 4.42 4.44
C PHE A 199 -13.50 4.76 4.31
N GLU A 200 -13.90 5.44 3.22
CA GLU A 200 -15.26 5.95 3.07
C GLU A 200 -15.75 5.95 1.63
N ASN A 201 -17.07 5.99 1.45
CA ASN A 201 -17.71 6.06 0.14
C ASN A 201 -17.28 4.96 -0.84
N ASN A 202 -16.87 3.80 -0.34
CA ASN A 202 -16.49 2.65 -1.13
C ASN A 202 -17.69 1.71 -1.31
N ILE A 203 -17.70 0.95 -2.42
CA ILE A 203 -18.72 -0.06 -2.69
C ILE A 203 -18.06 -1.44 -2.63
N LEU A 204 -18.61 -2.33 -1.81
CA LEU A 204 -18.19 -3.72 -1.68
C LEU A 204 -19.29 -4.62 -2.22
N ILE A 205 -18.97 -5.44 -3.22
CA ILE A 205 -19.90 -6.40 -3.84
C ILE A 205 -19.34 -7.81 -3.68
N TYR A 206 -20.14 -8.68 -3.12
CA TYR A 206 -19.87 -10.11 -3.04
C TYR A 206 -20.96 -10.85 -3.83
N THR A 207 -20.58 -11.55 -4.89
CA THR A 207 -21.49 -12.29 -5.76
C THR A 207 -21.82 -13.67 -5.21
N ASP A 208 -20.96 -14.21 -4.32
CA ASP A 208 -21.21 -15.43 -3.56
C ASP A 208 -21.49 -15.08 -2.09
N ALA A 209 -22.56 -15.66 -1.53
CA ALA A 209 -22.99 -15.42 -0.15
C ALA A 209 -22.02 -15.98 0.91
N SER A 210 -20.96 -16.64 0.52
CA SER A 210 -19.91 -17.11 1.41
C SER A 210 -18.76 -16.11 1.45
N PRO A 211 -18.63 -15.27 2.48
CA PRO A 211 -17.48 -14.42 2.63
C PRO A 211 -16.23 -15.30 2.74
N ARG A 212 -15.38 -15.26 1.75
CA ARG A 212 -14.12 -16.00 1.76
C ARG A 212 -13.16 -15.29 2.71
N GLY A 213 -13.03 -15.83 3.92
CA GLY A 213 -11.87 -15.59 4.77
C GLY A 213 -11.92 -14.45 5.76
N SER A 214 -13.04 -14.23 6.42
CA SER A 214 -13.12 -13.23 7.50
C SER A 214 -12.58 -13.70 8.85
N GLU A 215 -11.92 -14.86 8.96
CA GLU A 215 -11.44 -15.33 10.25
C GLU A 215 -10.12 -16.07 10.14
N LYS A 216 -9.02 -15.30 10.13
CA LYS A 216 -7.77 -15.71 10.77
C LYS A 216 -7.24 -14.46 11.43
N GLY A 217 -7.53 -14.32 12.60
CA GLY A 217 -7.14 -14.88 13.84
C GLY A 217 -6.64 -13.76 14.64
N GLU A 218 -7.45 -13.27 15.54
CA GLU A 218 -6.90 -12.74 16.78
C GLU A 218 -6.10 -13.89 17.40
N SER A 219 -4.78 -13.82 17.26
CA SER A 219 -3.90 -14.50 18.21
C SER A 219 -3.41 -13.48 19.19
N ASN A 220 -3.94 -13.62 20.40
CA ASN A 220 -3.55 -12.96 21.64
C ASN A 220 -2.05 -12.65 21.77
#